data_31f347b14bed7cefeebb532c97cd9fe7
#
_entry.id   31f347b14bed7cefeebb532c97cd9fe7
#
_cell.length_a   1.000
_cell.length_b   1.000
_cell.length_c   1.000
_cell.angle_alpha   90.00
_cell.angle_beta   90.00
_cell.angle_gamma   90.00
#
_symmetry.space_group_name_H-M   'P 1'
#
loop_
_entity.id
_entity.type
_entity.pdbx_description
1 polymer ?
#
loop_
_entity_poly.entity_id
_entity_poly.type
_entity_poly.pdbx_seq_one_letter_code
_entity_poly.pdbx_strand_id
1 'polypeptide(L)'
;PVPFTGTRTVLTGQVKAGRAVATFDLDFARVRALARRTRASANEVLLTAFDIGVHRLLQDHGHVFTRALYTNMPINLRKPGEKTTGNRIAIVPVQLAHDESDPYLRLRQIIYHHRIVKQAAQRARPSAFSGYTIVIQAIALVFEWLHISDWVKPIANVLVSNIPGPKQQKYFKDSKLLACYPISTQTPGGGVNITLMTYNGTANIGMVCCNQQIKSLQPLAEYCREAFDMLEASIDDPSLSIDDIGEHSDEVPLSIVSDH
;
A
#
# COMPACT_ATOMS: atom_id res chain seq x y z
N PRO A 1 12.81 0.65 -11.53
CA PRO A 1 11.73 1.60 -11.76
C PRO A 1 12.29 3.01 -11.93
N VAL A 2 11.79 3.72 -12.94
CA VAL A 2 12.19 5.11 -13.20
C VAL A 2 11.37 6.01 -12.27
N PRO A 3 11.96 6.98 -11.55
CA PRO A 3 11.22 7.92 -10.72
C PRO A 3 10.36 8.86 -11.59
N PHE A 4 9.33 9.44 -10.99
CA PHE A 4 8.40 10.36 -11.66
C PHE A 4 7.66 9.74 -12.87
N THR A 5 7.30 8.45 -12.77
CA THR A 5 6.49 7.74 -13.77
C THR A 5 5.02 7.64 -13.38
N GLY A 6 4.65 8.08 -12.19
CA GLY A 6 3.27 8.07 -11.71
C GLY A 6 2.32 8.81 -12.66
N THR A 7 1.07 8.37 -12.69
CA THR A 7 0.02 9.00 -13.48
C THR A 7 -0.52 10.21 -12.73
N ARG A 8 -0.76 11.33 -13.41
CA ARG A 8 -1.43 12.47 -12.79
C ARG A 8 -2.90 12.15 -12.58
N THR A 9 -3.38 12.37 -11.37
CA THR A 9 -4.77 12.12 -10.95
C THR A 9 -5.25 13.32 -10.12
N VAL A 10 -6.51 13.32 -9.71
CA VAL A 10 -7.05 14.32 -8.78
C VAL A 10 -6.28 14.35 -7.44
N LEU A 11 -5.60 13.26 -7.07
CA LEU A 11 -4.77 13.18 -5.88
C LEU A 11 -3.38 13.81 -6.03
N THR A 12 -2.96 14.12 -7.27
CA THR A 12 -1.63 14.66 -7.57
C THR A 12 -1.63 16.16 -7.42
N GLY A 13 -0.59 16.73 -6.83
CA GLY A 13 -0.39 18.16 -6.74
C GLY A 13 0.29 18.60 -5.46
N GLN A 14 0.41 19.91 -5.31
CA GLN A 14 1.05 20.50 -4.15
C GLN A 14 0.30 20.21 -2.86
N VAL A 15 1.03 19.85 -1.82
CA VAL A 15 0.48 19.58 -0.50
C VAL A 15 0.22 20.90 0.23
N LYS A 16 -1.05 21.27 0.38
CA LYS A 16 -1.48 22.48 1.08
C LYS A 16 -1.93 22.16 2.51
N ALA A 17 -2.25 23.19 3.28
CA ALA A 17 -2.83 23.01 4.61
C ALA A 17 -4.21 22.34 4.55
N GLY A 18 -4.56 21.59 5.55
CA GLY A 18 -5.81 20.84 5.61
C GLY A 18 -5.69 19.41 5.10
N ARG A 19 -6.33 18.51 5.84
CA ARG A 19 -6.32 17.06 5.57
C ARG A 19 -7.74 16.52 5.56
N ALA A 20 -8.02 15.64 4.61
CA ALA A 20 -9.11 14.70 4.71
C ALA A 20 -8.57 13.41 5.31
N VAL A 21 -9.28 12.85 6.27
CA VAL A 21 -8.91 11.64 6.99
C VAL A 21 -10.09 10.69 6.98
N ALA A 22 -9.82 9.40 6.81
CA ALA A 22 -10.78 8.33 7.05
C ALA A 22 -10.09 7.15 7.72
N THR A 23 -10.87 6.33 8.40
CA THR A 23 -10.38 5.11 9.06
C THR A 23 -11.37 3.97 8.86
N PHE A 24 -10.86 2.75 8.83
CA PHE A 24 -11.67 1.55 8.87
C PHE A 24 -10.88 0.36 9.42
N ASP A 25 -11.59 -0.71 9.71
CA ASP A 25 -11.04 -1.93 10.28
C ASP A 25 -11.32 -3.13 9.38
N LEU A 26 -10.40 -4.10 9.43
CA LEU A 26 -10.59 -5.45 8.91
C LEU A 26 -10.18 -6.47 9.97
N ASP A 27 -10.91 -7.58 10.03
CA ASP A 27 -10.46 -8.74 10.81
C ASP A 27 -9.19 -9.31 10.18
N PHE A 28 -8.08 -9.24 10.94
CA PHE A 28 -6.80 -9.69 10.43
C PHE A 28 -6.71 -11.22 10.29
N ALA A 29 -7.60 -11.98 10.95
CA ALA A 29 -7.70 -13.43 10.73
C ALA A 29 -8.24 -13.74 9.32
N ARG A 30 -9.24 -12.99 8.84
CA ARG A 30 -9.74 -13.08 7.45
C ARG A 30 -8.62 -12.77 6.44
N VAL A 31 -7.90 -11.66 6.65
CA VAL A 31 -6.76 -11.27 5.79
C VAL A 31 -5.73 -12.38 5.70
N ARG A 32 -5.36 -12.98 6.84
CA ARG A 32 -4.40 -14.11 6.88
C ARG A 32 -4.93 -15.38 6.23
N ALA A 33 -6.21 -15.68 6.40
CA ALA A 33 -6.83 -16.83 5.77
C ALA A 33 -6.79 -16.71 4.25
N LEU A 34 -7.16 -15.54 3.73
CA LEU A 34 -7.11 -15.24 2.31
C LEU A 34 -5.68 -15.28 1.75
N ALA A 35 -4.73 -14.68 2.46
CA ALA A 35 -3.32 -14.70 2.10
C ALA A 35 -2.77 -16.12 1.97
N ARG A 36 -3.11 -17.03 2.90
CA ARG A 36 -2.70 -18.45 2.85
C ARG A 36 -3.32 -19.18 1.66
N ARG A 37 -4.62 -18.97 1.40
CA ARG A 37 -5.34 -19.62 0.30
C ARG A 37 -4.78 -19.21 -1.06
N THR A 38 -4.36 -17.96 -1.21
CA THR A 38 -3.85 -17.40 -2.47
C THR A 38 -2.32 -17.44 -2.57
N ARG A 39 -1.62 -18.03 -1.60
CA ARG A 39 -0.15 -17.99 -1.50
C ARG A 39 0.41 -16.55 -1.60
N ALA A 40 -0.39 -15.56 -1.21
CA ALA A 40 -0.01 -14.16 -1.09
C ALA A 40 0.48 -13.84 0.33
N SER A 41 1.16 -12.72 0.48
CA SER A 41 1.36 -12.12 1.79
C SER A 41 0.12 -11.30 2.20
N ALA A 42 -0.06 -11.08 3.51
CA ALA A 42 -1.12 -10.19 4.00
C ALA A 42 -1.03 -8.77 3.38
N ASN A 43 0.19 -8.29 3.12
CA ASN A 43 0.41 -7.01 2.46
C ASN A 43 -0.09 -7.00 1.01
N GLU A 44 0.10 -8.07 0.26
CA GLU A 44 -0.36 -8.17 -1.13
C GLU A 44 -1.89 -8.22 -1.20
N VAL A 45 -2.54 -8.96 -0.29
CA VAL A 45 -4.01 -9.00 -0.17
C VAL A 45 -4.56 -7.60 0.14
N LEU A 46 -4.02 -6.94 1.16
CA LEU A 46 -4.46 -5.59 1.53
C LEU A 46 -4.17 -4.56 0.44
N LEU A 47 -3.01 -4.66 -0.20
CA LEU A 47 -2.66 -3.79 -1.32
C LEU A 47 -3.64 -3.94 -2.48
N THR A 48 -4.14 -5.16 -2.73
CA THR A 48 -5.17 -5.39 -3.76
C THR A 48 -6.50 -4.71 -3.40
N ALA A 49 -6.93 -4.80 -2.15
CA ALA A 49 -8.13 -4.10 -1.71
C ALA A 49 -7.98 -2.57 -1.81
N PHE A 50 -6.81 -2.04 -1.45
CA PHE A 50 -6.51 -0.61 -1.58
C PHE A 50 -6.43 -0.18 -3.05
N ASP A 51 -5.85 -1.00 -3.91
CA ASP A 51 -5.77 -0.76 -5.35
C ASP A 51 -7.16 -0.63 -5.97
N ILE A 52 -8.06 -1.59 -5.72
CA ILE A 52 -9.44 -1.56 -6.21
C ILE A 52 -10.17 -0.32 -5.68
N GLY A 53 -10.04 -0.03 -4.37
CA GLY A 53 -10.68 1.13 -3.76
C GLY A 53 -10.20 2.45 -4.33
N VAL A 54 -8.89 2.60 -4.56
CA VAL A 54 -8.31 3.81 -5.18
C VAL A 54 -8.75 3.96 -6.62
N HIS A 55 -8.77 2.88 -7.40
CA HIS A 55 -9.28 2.93 -8.78
C HIS A 55 -10.72 3.41 -8.83
N ARG A 56 -11.59 2.86 -7.96
CA ARG A 56 -13.00 3.26 -7.89
C ARG A 56 -13.15 4.74 -7.49
N LEU A 57 -12.41 5.19 -6.47
CA LEU A 57 -12.43 6.61 -6.08
C LEU A 57 -12.03 7.53 -7.24
N LEU A 58 -10.99 7.17 -7.97
CA LEU A 58 -10.51 7.97 -9.09
C LEU A 58 -11.49 7.97 -10.27
N GLN A 59 -12.17 6.85 -10.53
CA GLN A 59 -13.25 6.75 -11.52
C GLN A 59 -14.42 7.69 -11.17
N ASP A 60 -14.83 7.75 -9.92
CA ASP A 60 -15.88 8.67 -9.45
C ASP A 60 -15.50 10.14 -9.66
N HIS A 61 -14.19 10.43 -9.72
CA HIS A 61 -13.66 11.74 -10.04
C HIS A 61 -13.33 11.93 -11.54
N GLY A 62 -13.84 11.06 -12.40
CA GLY A 62 -13.71 11.16 -13.86
C GLY A 62 -12.34 10.78 -14.40
N HIS A 63 -11.49 10.08 -13.62
CA HIS A 63 -10.18 9.67 -14.10
C HIS A 63 -10.29 8.50 -15.08
N VAL A 64 -9.65 8.63 -16.24
CA VAL A 64 -9.52 7.58 -17.25
C VAL A 64 -8.13 6.94 -17.13
N PHE A 65 -8.08 5.64 -16.93
CA PHE A 65 -6.83 4.90 -16.77
C PHE A 65 -6.23 4.52 -18.11
N THR A 66 -5.22 5.24 -18.53
CA THR A 66 -4.40 4.92 -19.71
C THR A 66 -3.08 4.27 -19.36
N ARG A 67 -2.74 4.22 -18.08
CA ARG A 67 -1.51 3.66 -17.52
C ARG A 67 -1.77 3.17 -16.10
N ALA A 68 -0.95 2.23 -15.66
CA ALA A 68 -0.96 1.76 -14.29
C ALA A 68 -0.66 2.88 -13.28
N LEU A 69 -1.28 2.80 -12.12
CA LEU A 69 -0.91 3.57 -10.94
C LEU A 69 0.30 2.94 -10.25
N TYR A 70 0.97 3.73 -9.42
CA TYR A 70 2.09 3.27 -8.60
C TYR A 70 1.84 3.57 -7.13
N THR A 71 2.21 2.62 -6.28
CA THR A 71 2.29 2.83 -4.84
C THR A 71 3.74 2.87 -4.39
N ASN A 72 4.05 3.73 -3.43
CA ASN A 72 5.29 3.65 -2.69
C ASN A 72 5.11 2.73 -1.48
N MET A 73 5.98 1.74 -1.35
CA MET A 73 5.98 0.82 -0.21
C MET A 73 7.31 0.90 0.54
N PRO A 74 7.31 1.10 1.86
CA PRO A 74 8.50 0.95 2.66
C PRO A 74 8.85 -0.53 2.79
N ILE A 75 10.07 -0.89 2.42
CA ILE A 75 10.63 -2.24 2.57
C ILE A 75 11.70 -2.20 3.65
N ASN A 76 11.63 -3.13 4.60
CA ASN A 76 12.66 -3.30 5.61
C ASN A 76 13.91 -3.95 4.98
N LEU A 77 15.03 -3.26 5.05
CA LEU A 77 16.32 -3.72 4.54
C LEU A 77 17.18 -4.42 5.61
N ARG A 78 16.65 -4.65 6.80
CA ARG A 78 17.37 -5.37 7.86
C ARG A 78 17.54 -6.83 7.50
N LYS A 79 18.72 -7.38 7.77
CA LYS A 79 18.92 -8.82 7.68
C LYS A 79 18.24 -9.53 8.88
N PRO A 80 17.80 -10.79 8.71
CA PRO A 80 17.29 -11.56 9.84
C PRO A 80 18.28 -11.56 11.01
N GLY A 81 17.83 -11.19 12.21
CA GLY A 81 18.65 -11.15 13.43
C GLY A 81 19.47 -9.86 13.63
N GLU A 82 19.45 -8.91 12.71
CA GLU A 82 20.18 -7.65 12.82
C GLU A 82 19.49 -6.71 13.83
N LYS A 83 20.13 -6.48 14.96
CA LYS A 83 19.74 -5.52 16.00
C LYS A 83 20.51 -4.21 15.80
N THR A 84 20.13 -3.38 14.86
CA THR A 84 20.74 -2.06 14.69
C THR A 84 19.79 -0.97 15.15
N THR A 85 20.34 0.04 15.82
CA THR A 85 19.65 1.29 16.12
C THR A 85 19.53 2.12 14.84
N GLY A 86 18.31 2.49 14.47
CA GLY A 86 18.00 3.31 13.29
C GLY A 86 17.06 2.66 12.29
N ASN A 87 16.37 3.48 11.51
CA ASN A 87 15.47 3.02 10.44
C ASN A 87 16.28 2.60 9.21
N ARG A 88 16.27 1.31 8.87
CA ARG A 88 16.75 0.79 7.59
C ARG A 88 15.57 0.46 6.69
N ILE A 89 14.94 1.50 6.19
CA ILE A 89 13.77 1.38 5.30
C ILE A 89 14.15 1.97 3.95
N ALA A 90 13.88 1.25 2.87
CA ALA A 90 13.85 1.80 1.52
C ALA A 90 12.39 1.99 1.10
N ILE A 91 12.11 3.08 0.41
CA ILE A 91 10.82 3.31 -0.22
C ILE A 91 10.98 2.91 -1.68
N VAL A 92 10.17 1.94 -2.12
CA VAL A 92 10.22 1.43 -3.48
C VAL A 92 8.88 1.61 -4.17
N PRO A 93 8.85 2.09 -5.43
CA PRO A 93 7.62 2.15 -6.20
C PRO A 93 7.25 0.75 -6.68
N VAL A 94 6.02 0.35 -6.41
CA VAL A 94 5.40 -0.89 -6.89
C VAL A 94 4.27 -0.51 -7.83
N GLN A 95 4.21 -1.14 -8.99
CA GLN A 95 3.12 -0.96 -9.93
C GLN A 95 1.86 -1.63 -9.37
N LEU A 96 0.74 -0.90 -9.40
CA LEU A 96 -0.58 -1.42 -9.10
C LEU A 96 -1.17 -2.16 -10.30
N ALA A 97 -2.30 -2.83 -10.11
CA ALA A 97 -2.96 -3.54 -11.20
C ALA A 97 -3.47 -2.57 -12.26
N HIS A 98 -3.51 -3.02 -13.50
CA HIS A 98 -3.94 -2.21 -14.64
C HIS A 98 -4.72 -3.08 -15.62
N ASP A 99 -5.77 -2.48 -16.18
CA ASP A 99 -6.63 -3.08 -17.20
C ASP A 99 -7.18 -4.46 -16.83
N GLU A 100 -7.58 -4.59 -15.57
CA GLU A 100 -8.11 -5.82 -14.99
C GLU A 100 -9.30 -5.50 -14.08
N SER A 101 -10.42 -6.18 -14.27
CA SER A 101 -11.64 -6.01 -13.47
C SER A 101 -11.82 -7.09 -12.41
N ASP A 102 -11.30 -8.28 -12.66
CA ASP A 102 -11.40 -9.41 -11.75
C ASP A 102 -10.51 -9.20 -10.50
N PRO A 103 -11.06 -9.25 -9.26
CA PRO A 103 -10.29 -9.01 -8.06
C PRO A 103 -9.15 -10.01 -7.84
N TYR A 104 -9.34 -11.27 -8.22
CA TYR A 104 -8.31 -12.29 -8.09
C TYR A 104 -7.18 -12.08 -9.09
N LEU A 105 -7.47 -11.77 -10.34
CA LEU A 105 -6.44 -11.47 -11.35
C LEU A 105 -5.68 -10.18 -11.00
N ARG A 106 -6.34 -9.19 -10.40
CA ARG A 106 -5.66 -8.02 -9.81
C ARG A 106 -4.68 -8.41 -8.72
N LEU A 107 -5.08 -9.29 -7.80
CA LEU A 107 -4.18 -9.83 -6.77
C LEU A 107 -2.95 -10.49 -7.41
N ARG A 108 -3.13 -11.24 -8.49
CA ARG A 108 -2.04 -11.91 -9.21
C ARG A 108 -1.05 -10.91 -9.80
N GLN A 109 -1.54 -9.86 -10.46
CA GLN A 109 -0.67 -8.79 -10.98
C GLN A 109 0.11 -8.09 -9.85
N ILE A 110 -0.54 -7.81 -8.72
CA ILE A 110 0.09 -7.16 -7.56
C ILE A 110 1.16 -8.06 -6.95
N ILE A 111 0.89 -9.36 -6.78
CA ILE A 111 1.88 -10.34 -6.31
C ILE A 111 3.12 -10.32 -7.23
N TYR A 112 2.93 -10.38 -8.53
CA TYR A 112 4.01 -10.37 -9.51
C TYR A 112 4.87 -9.10 -9.38
N HIS A 113 4.25 -7.92 -9.45
CA HIS A 113 4.96 -6.65 -9.38
C HIS A 113 5.67 -6.43 -8.04
N HIS A 114 5.01 -6.76 -6.93
CA HIS A 114 5.59 -6.62 -5.59
C HIS A 114 6.81 -7.53 -5.41
N ARG A 115 6.73 -8.79 -5.85
CA ARG A 115 7.84 -9.75 -5.70
C ARG A 115 9.05 -9.38 -6.55
N ILE A 116 8.86 -8.92 -7.79
CA ILE A 116 9.96 -8.41 -8.63
C ILE A 116 10.70 -7.28 -7.93
N VAL A 117 9.96 -6.29 -7.44
CA VAL A 117 10.56 -5.12 -6.78
C VAL A 117 11.27 -5.52 -5.49
N LYS A 118 10.67 -6.41 -4.70
CA LYS A 118 11.27 -6.93 -3.46
C LYS A 118 12.56 -7.69 -3.74
N GLN A 119 12.61 -8.56 -4.75
CA GLN A 119 13.83 -9.27 -5.14
C GLN A 119 14.91 -8.32 -5.64
N ALA A 120 14.56 -7.33 -6.46
CA ALA A 120 15.50 -6.31 -6.90
C ALA A 120 16.08 -5.52 -5.72
N ALA A 121 15.24 -5.18 -4.74
CA ALA A 121 15.68 -4.49 -3.52
C ALA A 121 16.62 -5.34 -2.65
N GLN A 122 16.37 -6.64 -2.55
CA GLN A 122 17.22 -7.56 -1.78
C GLN A 122 18.57 -7.82 -2.43
N ARG A 123 18.66 -7.78 -3.77
CA ARG A 123 19.90 -7.97 -4.52
C ARG A 123 20.79 -6.70 -4.55
N ALA A 124 20.20 -5.54 -4.40
CA ALA A 124 20.93 -4.28 -4.39
C ALA A 124 21.65 -4.04 -3.07
N ARG A 125 22.74 -3.26 -3.11
CA ARG A 125 23.46 -2.84 -1.89
C ARG A 125 22.55 -1.91 -1.07
N PRO A 126 22.39 -2.13 0.24
CA PRO A 126 21.51 -1.30 1.08
C PRO A 126 21.83 0.20 1.01
N SER A 127 23.12 0.56 0.89
CA SER A 127 23.57 1.95 0.75
C SER A 127 23.11 2.62 -0.55
N ALA A 128 23.06 1.88 -1.65
CA ALA A 128 22.60 2.39 -2.94
C ALA A 128 21.09 2.71 -2.91
N PHE A 129 20.30 1.85 -2.26
CA PHE A 129 18.86 2.08 -2.11
C PHE A 129 18.54 3.24 -1.17
N SER A 130 19.26 3.36 -0.06
CA SER A 130 19.09 4.49 0.85
C SER A 130 19.48 5.81 0.16
N GLY A 131 20.58 5.83 -0.57
CA GLY A 131 21.00 6.98 -1.35
C GLY A 131 19.97 7.38 -2.42
N TYR A 132 19.46 6.41 -3.17
CA TYR A 132 18.39 6.62 -4.15
C TYR A 132 17.15 7.25 -3.49
N THR A 133 16.67 6.68 -2.38
CA THR A 133 15.50 7.19 -1.66
C THR A 133 15.71 8.64 -1.21
N ILE A 134 16.89 8.96 -0.65
CA ILE A 134 17.20 10.32 -0.19
C ILE A 134 17.19 11.31 -1.36
N VAL A 135 17.84 10.96 -2.47
CA VAL A 135 17.91 11.83 -3.66
C VAL A 135 16.54 12.09 -4.24
N ILE A 136 15.72 11.06 -4.40
CA ILE A 136 14.37 11.21 -4.95
C ILE A 136 13.46 12.04 -4.04
N GLN A 137 13.53 11.82 -2.73
CA GLN A 137 12.77 12.61 -1.76
C GLN A 137 13.25 14.08 -1.74
N ALA A 138 14.54 14.33 -1.84
CA ALA A 138 15.10 15.67 -1.92
C ALA A 138 14.60 16.41 -3.17
N ILE A 139 14.59 15.75 -4.33
CA ILE A 139 14.05 16.31 -5.57
C ILE A 139 12.56 16.65 -5.42
N ALA A 140 11.78 15.75 -4.83
CA ALA A 140 10.36 15.99 -4.59
C ALA A 140 10.12 17.17 -3.64
N LEU A 141 10.92 17.32 -2.60
CA LEU A 141 10.88 18.48 -1.70
C LEU A 141 11.24 19.79 -2.42
N VAL A 142 12.22 19.77 -3.31
CA VAL A 142 12.57 20.95 -4.16
C VAL A 142 11.39 21.32 -5.05
N PHE A 143 10.71 20.34 -5.67
CA PHE A 143 9.51 20.61 -6.48
C PHE A 143 8.38 21.22 -5.65
N GLU A 144 8.18 20.73 -4.44
CA GLU A 144 7.20 21.26 -3.50
C GLU A 144 7.55 22.71 -3.09
N TRP A 145 8.82 22.98 -2.77
CA TRP A 145 9.32 24.30 -2.41
C TRP A 145 9.22 25.31 -3.56
N LEU A 146 9.48 24.87 -4.79
CA LEU A 146 9.34 25.69 -6.00
C LEU A 146 7.89 25.84 -6.46
N HIS A 147 6.92 25.21 -5.80
CA HIS A 147 5.49 25.21 -6.16
C HIS A 147 5.21 24.64 -7.57
N ILE A 148 6.04 23.71 -8.04
CA ILE A 148 5.89 23.08 -9.36
C ILE A 148 5.34 21.66 -9.30
N SER A 149 5.00 21.16 -8.12
CA SER A 149 4.44 19.81 -7.92
C SER A 149 3.14 19.58 -8.71
N ASP A 150 2.38 20.63 -9.00
CA ASP A 150 1.19 20.56 -9.84
C ASP A 150 1.50 20.29 -11.34
N TRP A 151 2.73 20.46 -11.75
CA TRP A 151 3.16 20.34 -13.16
C TRP A 151 3.97 19.07 -13.42
N VAL A 152 4.55 18.51 -12.39
CA VAL A 152 5.43 17.33 -12.46
C VAL A 152 4.61 16.06 -12.23
N LYS A 153 5.03 14.95 -12.83
CA LYS A 153 4.45 13.64 -12.53
C LYS A 153 4.84 13.23 -11.11
N PRO A 154 3.92 12.64 -10.34
CA PRO A 154 4.23 12.18 -9.00
C PRO A 154 5.20 10.99 -9.02
N ILE A 155 5.94 10.78 -7.94
CA ILE A 155 6.76 9.60 -7.74
C ILE A 155 5.86 8.35 -7.67
N ALA A 156 4.75 8.47 -6.94
CA ALA A 156 3.71 7.46 -6.82
C ALA A 156 2.35 8.14 -6.57
N ASN A 157 1.28 7.40 -6.81
CA ASN A 157 -0.10 7.88 -6.64
C ASN A 157 -0.60 7.64 -5.21
N VAL A 158 -0.07 6.59 -4.58
CA VAL A 158 -0.45 6.14 -3.24
C VAL A 158 0.82 5.81 -2.45
N LEU A 159 0.81 6.04 -1.15
CA LEU A 159 1.80 5.49 -0.24
C LEU A 159 1.09 4.48 0.66
N VAL A 160 1.56 3.25 0.67
CA VAL A 160 1.03 2.19 1.54
C VAL A 160 2.10 1.76 2.53
N SER A 161 1.80 1.85 3.82
CA SER A 161 2.71 1.47 4.90
C SER A 161 2.05 0.49 5.86
N ASN A 162 2.81 -0.50 6.32
CA ASN A 162 2.37 -1.43 7.35
C ASN A 162 3.28 -1.31 8.58
N ILE A 163 2.68 -1.01 9.72
CA ILE A 163 3.36 -0.88 11.00
C ILE A 163 2.90 -2.04 11.90
N PRO A 164 3.80 -2.94 12.30
CA PRO A 164 3.43 -4.00 13.23
C PRO A 164 3.08 -3.38 14.60
N GLY A 165 1.88 -3.65 15.07
CA GLY A 165 1.41 -3.21 16.37
C GLY A 165 1.43 -4.33 17.43
N PRO A 166 1.04 -4.01 18.68
CA PRO A 166 0.99 -4.97 19.76
C PRO A 166 -0.01 -6.09 19.49
N LYS A 167 0.42 -7.35 19.63
CA LYS A 167 -0.45 -8.52 19.47
C LYS A 167 -1.44 -8.70 20.61
N GLN A 168 -1.12 -8.14 21.80
CA GLN A 168 -1.91 -8.28 23.01
C GLN A 168 -2.66 -6.99 23.34
N GLN A 169 -3.81 -7.14 23.99
CA GLN A 169 -4.59 -6.02 24.51
C GLN A 169 -3.74 -5.11 25.40
N LYS A 170 -3.81 -3.82 25.15
CA LYS A 170 -3.15 -2.78 25.95
C LYS A 170 -4.18 -2.00 26.78
N TYR A 171 -3.69 -1.46 27.89
CA TYR A 171 -4.48 -0.65 28.80
C TYR A 171 -3.73 0.63 29.14
N PHE A 172 -4.47 1.70 29.35
CA PHE A 172 -3.99 2.91 29.98
C PHE A 172 -4.71 3.03 31.32
N LYS A 173 -4.00 2.77 32.43
CA LYS A 173 -4.61 2.50 33.73
C LYS A 173 -5.68 1.42 33.58
N ASP A 174 -6.93 1.70 33.96
CA ASP A 174 -8.05 0.77 33.89
C ASP A 174 -8.80 0.82 32.55
N SER A 175 -8.43 1.73 31.66
CA SER A 175 -9.08 1.92 30.37
C SER A 175 -8.45 1.04 29.31
N LYS A 176 -9.28 0.23 28.64
CA LYS A 176 -8.89 -0.64 27.55
C LYS A 176 -8.65 0.16 26.26
N LEU A 177 -7.50 -0.03 25.62
CA LEU A 177 -7.28 0.49 24.27
C LEU A 177 -8.12 -0.34 23.28
N LEU A 178 -9.07 0.26 22.61
CA LEU A 178 -9.98 -0.44 21.68
C LEU A 178 -9.39 -0.55 20.29
N ALA A 179 -8.83 0.53 19.75
CA ALA A 179 -8.25 0.60 18.42
C ALA A 179 -7.11 1.63 18.38
N CYS A 180 -6.23 1.51 17.38
CA CYS A 180 -5.15 2.45 17.14
C CYS A 180 -5.01 2.69 15.63
N TYR A 181 -5.50 3.84 15.13
CA TYR A 181 -5.46 4.19 13.73
C TYR A 181 -4.23 5.06 13.43
N PRO A 182 -3.30 4.57 12.61
CA PRO A 182 -2.13 5.34 12.25
C PRO A 182 -2.48 6.39 11.19
N ILE A 183 -2.25 7.66 11.49
CA ILE A 183 -2.38 8.76 10.54
C ILE A 183 -0.98 9.29 10.26
N SER A 184 -0.48 9.02 9.07
CA SER A 184 0.87 9.39 8.66
C SER A 184 0.89 10.73 7.93
N THR A 185 2.10 11.26 7.72
CA THR A 185 2.31 12.50 6.98
C THR A 185 2.07 12.31 5.47
N GLN A 186 1.69 13.38 4.81
CA GLN A 186 1.59 13.44 3.35
C GLN A 186 2.98 13.50 2.72
N THR A 187 3.15 12.81 1.59
CA THR A 187 4.38 12.92 0.79
C THR A 187 4.33 14.15 -0.14
N PRO A 188 5.50 14.74 -0.49
CA PRO A 188 5.56 15.77 -1.52
C PRO A 188 4.94 15.29 -2.84
N GLY A 189 4.25 16.17 -3.54
CA GLY A 189 3.56 15.84 -4.79
C GLY A 189 2.15 15.26 -4.61
N GLY A 190 1.65 15.20 -3.38
CA GLY A 190 0.28 14.75 -3.08
C GLY A 190 0.16 13.24 -2.97
N GLY A 191 -0.99 12.73 -3.40
CA GLY A 191 -1.36 11.32 -3.26
C GLY A 191 -2.19 11.04 -2.02
N VAL A 192 -2.56 9.79 -1.84
CA VAL A 192 -3.18 9.30 -0.62
C VAL A 192 -2.16 8.46 0.16
N ASN A 193 -2.08 8.70 1.47
CA ASN A 193 -1.30 7.85 2.37
C ASN A 193 -2.24 6.91 3.10
N ILE A 194 -2.03 5.62 2.95
CA ILE A 194 -2.77 4.54 3.60
C ILE A 194 -1.80 3.82 4.53
N THR A 195 -2.00 3.93 5.82
CA THR A 195 -1.16 3.27 6.82
C THR A 195 -2.00 2.28 7.61
N LEU A 196 -1.47 1.07 7.73
CA LEU A 196 -2.04 -0.04 8.47
C LEU A 196 -1.27 -0.24 9.78
N MET A 197 -1.98 -0.50 10.87
CA MET A 197 -1.43 -1.06 12.11
C MET A 197 -2.24 -2.26 12.54
N THR A 198 -1.57 -3.39 12.77
CA THR A 198 -2.24 -4.56 13.35
C THR A 198 -2.23 -4.46 14.88
N TYR A 199 -3.40 -4.46 15.49
CA TYR A 199 -3.57 -4.40 16.93
C TYR A 199 -4.61 -5.41 17.40
N ASN A 200 -4.22 -6.28 18.34
CA ASN A 200 -5.11 -7.25 18.99
C ASN A 200 -6.03 -8.02 18.03
N GLY A 201 -5.49 -8.52 16.92
CA GLY A 201 -6.24 -9.28 15.92
C GLY A 201 -6.97 -8.46 14.86
N THR A 202 -6.96 -7.14 14.97
CA THR A 202 -7.61 -6.23 14.02
C THR A 202 -6.57 -5.48 13.21
N ALA A 203 -6.80 -5.33 11.92
CA ALA A 203 -6.08 -4.40 11.06
C ALA A 203 -6.78 -3.04 11.12
N ASN A 204 -6.16 -2.07 11.78
CA ASN A 204 -6.65 -0.69 11.85
C ASN A 204 -5.99 0.12 10.74
N ILE A 205 -6.78 0.63 9.82
CA ILE A 205 -6.32 1.36 8.64
C ILE A 205 -6.65 2.84 8.80
N GLY A 206 -5.63 3.69 8.67
CA GLY A 206 -5.76 5.13 8.59
C GLY A 206 -5.39 5.64 7.20
N MET A 207 -6.18 6.56 6.69
CA MET A 207 -6.00 7.18 5.38
C MET A 207 -5.95 8.68 5.52
N VAL A 208 -5.07 9.33 4.75
CA VAL A 208 -4.96 10.79 4.72
C VAL A 208 -4.58 11.29 3.33
N CYS A 209 -5.23 12.37 2.90
CA CYS A 209 -4.85 13.15 1.72
C CYS A 209 -5.02 14.65 1.96
N CYS A 210 -4.63 15.48 0.99
CA CYS A 210 -4.92 16.90 1.01
C CYS A 210 -6.42 17.14 0.77
N ASN A 211 -7.12 17.86 1.65
CA ASN A 211 -8.55 18.08 1.54
C ASN A 211 -8.96 19.04 0.41
N GLN A 212 -8.00 19.70 -0.22
CA GLN A 212 -8.27 20.50 -1.42
C GLN A 212 -8.39 19.62 -2.67
N GLN A 213 -7.74 18.47 -2.67
CA GLN A 213 -7.82 17.48 -3.72
C GLN A 213 -9.11 16.66 -3.58
N ILE A 214 -9.33 16.10 -2.42
CA ILE A 214 -10.54 15.31 -2.10
C ILE A 214 -11.07 15.75 -0.74
N LYS A 215 -12.35 16.15 -0.69
CA LYS A 215 -12.97 16.69 0.52
C LYS A 215 -13.18 15.66 1.62
N SER A 216 -13.46 14.41 1.23
CA SER A 216 -13.69 13.29 2.15
C SER A 216 -13.06 12.01 1.61
N LEU A 217 -12.36 11.29 2.47
CA LEU A 217 -11.84 9.94 2.19
C LEU A 217 -12.77 8.82 2.67
N GLN A 218 -13.95 9.15 3.21
CA GLN A 218 -14.90 8.15 3.65
C GLN A 218 -15.31 7.18 2.51
N PRO A 219 -15.59 7.64 1.27
CA PRO A 219 -15.85 6.73 0.17
C PRO A 219 -14.69 5.76 -0.11
N LEU A 220 -13.43 6.22 -0.01
CA LEU A 220 -12.27 5.34 -0.19
C LEU A 220 -12.23 4.23 0.85
N ALA A 221 -12.50 4.56 2.11
CA ALA A 221 -12.53 3.56 3.20
C ALA A 221 -13.61 2.50 2.96
N GLU A 222 -14.79 2.92 2.49
CA GLU A 222 -15.88 2.02 2.13
C GLU A 222 -15.51 1.15 0.93
N TYR A 223 -14.97 1.73 -0.14
CA TYR A 223 -14.53 1.01 -1.33
C TYR A 223 -13.43 -0.02 -1.02
N CYS A 224 -12.48 0.31 -0.16
CA CYS A 224 -11.44 -0.65 0.24
C CYS A 224 -12.00 -1.82 1.05
N ARG A 225 -13.02 -1.58 1.90
CA ARG A 225 -13.70 -2.65 2.65
C ARG A 225 -14.50 -3.55 1.72
N GLU A 226 -15.32 -2.96 0.84
CA GLU A 226 -16.07 -3.69 -0.18
C GLU A 226 -15.14 -4.48 -1.10
N ALA A 227 -14.01 -3.89 -1.50
CA ALA A 227 -13.01 -4.55 -2.34
C ALA A 227 -12.39 -5.78 -1.67
N PHE A 228 -12.15 -5.71 -0.35
CA PHE A 228 -11.68 -6.88 0.40
C PHE A 228 -12.75 -7.99 0.41
N ASP A 229 -14.01 -7.66 0.64
CA ASP A 229 -15.12 -8.62 0.63
C ASP A 229 -15.32 -9.22 -0.78
N MET A 230 -15.21 -8.41 -1.84
CA MET A 230 -15.25 -8.88 -3.23
C MET A 230 -14.09 -9.84 -3.55
N LEU A 231 -12.87 -9.50 -3.12
CA LEU A 231 -11.70 -10.36 -3.32
C LEU A 231 -11.86 -11.69 -2.58
N GLU A 232 -12.36 -11.68 -1.34
CA GLU A 232 -12.64 -12.90 -0.58
C GLU A 232 -13.70 -13.76 -1.28
N ALA A 233 -14.79 -13.16 -1.74
CA ALA A 233 -15.85 -13.84 -2.47
C ALA A 233 -15.38 -14.43 -3.81
N SER A 234 -14.50 -13.73 -4.54
CA SER A 234 -13.97 -14.22 -5.82
C SER A 234 -13.13 -15.50 -5.68
N ILE A 235 -12.54 -15.73 -4.50
CA ILE A 235 -11.72 -16.91 -4.22
C ILE A 235 -12.55 -18.05 -3.62
N ASP A 236 -13.72 -17.74 -3.08
CA ASP A 236 -14.67 -18.74 -2.60
C ASP A 236 -15.46 -19.41 -3.74
N ASP A 237 -15.25 -18.97 -4.99
CA ASP A 237 -15.86 -19.58 -6.16
C ASP A 237 -15.43 -21.05 -6.29
N PRO A 238 -16.38 -22.02 -6.24
CA PRO A 238 -16.07 -23.44 -6.36
C PRO A 238 -15.48 -23.83 -7.74
N SER A 239 -15.63 -22.98 -8.76
CA SER A 239 -15.05 -23.20 -10.09
C SER A 239 -13.53 -22.94 -10.13
N LEU A 240 -13.00 -22.22 -9.17
CA LEU A 240 -11.56 -22.00 -9.04
C LEU A 240 -10.91 -23.16 -8.29
N SER A 241 -10.04 -23.90 -8.94
CA SER A 241 -9.22 -24.90 -8.25
C SER A 241 -8.18 -24.21 -7.39
N ILE A 242 -7.87 -24.78 -6.21
CA ILE A 242 -6.82 -24.25 -5.31
C ILE A 242 -5.45 -24.29 -6.00
N ASP A 243 -5.23 -25.21 -6.94
CA ASP A 243 -4.01 -25.36 -7.69
C ASP A 243 -3.85 -24.22 -8.73
N ASP A 244 -4.94 -23.83 -9.39
CA ASP A 244 -4.95 -22.67 -10.30
C ASP A 244 -4.62 -21.36 -9.57
N ILE A 245 -5.04 -21.23 -8.32
CA ILE A 245 -4.72 -20.07 -7.47
C ILE A 245 -3.21 -19.97 -7.18
N GLY A 246 -2.47 -21.07 -7.24
CA GLY A 246 -1.05 -21.11 -6.91
C GLY A 246 -0.07 -21.15 -8.09
N GLU A 247 -0.45 -21.77 -9.20
CA GLU A 247 0.48 -22.15 -10.26
C GLU A 247 1.16 -20.96 -10.97
N HIS A 248 0.45 -19.89 -11.23
CA HIS A 248 1.04 -18.74 -11.90
C HIS A 248 1.91 -17.83 -11.02
N SER A 249 2.00 -18.07 -9.70
CA SER A 249 2.92 -17.34 -8.83
C SER A 249 4.33 -17.94 -8.82
N ASP A 250 4.52 -19.11 -9.40
CA ASP A 250 5.76 -19.89 -9.29
C ASP A 250 6.91 -19.42 -10.20
N GLU A 251 6.65 -18.51 -11.13
CA GLU A 251 7.72 -17.84 -11.89
C GLU A 251 8.63 -16.95 -11.01
N VAL A 252 8.23 -16.69 -9.77
CA VAL A 252 9.03 -15.99 -8.78
C VAL A 252 9.14 -16.85 -7.53
N PRO A 253 10.30 -17.47 -7.24
CA PRO A 253 10.45 -18.36 -6.09
C PRO A 253 10.01 -17.68 -4.79
N LEU A 254 9.09 -18.32 -4.09
CA LEU A 254 8.60 -17.94 -2.78
C LEU A 254 9.75 -18.02 -1.77
N SER A 255 10.47 -16.94 -1.55
CA SER A 255 11.16 -16.83 -0.27
C SER A 255 10.06 -16.63 0.78
N ILE A 256 9.73 -17.69 1.50
CA ILE A 256 8.87 -17.69 2.67
C ILE A 256 9.42 -16.62 3.62
N VAL A 257 8.76 -15.49 3.69
CA VAL A 257 8.98 -14.56 4.78
C VAL A 257 8.22 -15.17 5.94
N SER A 258 8.94 -15.91 6.79
CA SER A 258 8.45 -16.32 8.08
C SER A 258 7.96 -15.08 8.82
N ASP A 259 6.65 -14.98 8.99
CA ASP A 259 6.02 -14.05 9.92
C ASP A 259 6.50 -14.45 11.34
N HIS A 260 7.44 -13.69 11.86
CA HIS A 260 7.79 -13.68 13.29
C HIS A 260 7.30 -12.40 13.92
#